data_f1cec1f323c622bb06b5235ffd37516d
#
_entry.id   f1cec1f323c622bb06b5235ffd37516d
#
_cell.length_a   1.000
_cell.length_b   1.000
_cell.length_c   1.000
_cell.angle_alpha   90.00
_cell.angle_beta   90.00
_cell.angle_gamma   90.00
#
_symmetry.space_group_name_H-M   'P 1'
#
loop_
_entity.id
_entity.type
_entity.pdbx_description
1 polymer ?
#
loop_
_entity_poly.entity_id
_entity_poly.type
_entity_poly.pdbx_seq_one_letter_code
_entity_poly.pdbx_strand_id
1 'polypeptide(L)'
;MPFLTASVVFLLSAFFGGVSHAGEADVVSADVSCSAESVCSFAVTVRHADEGWEHYADKWEVLTLEGELLAIRVLRHPHVDDQPFTRSLSGVTLSSSIPRVRIRAHDSVHGYGGEELSVEIPR
;
A
#
# COMPACT_ATOMS: atom_id res chain seq x y z
N MET A 1 -51.38 -39.50 4.16
CA MET A 1 -51.02 -38.21 4.77
C MET A 1 -49.71 -37.76 4.18
N PRO A 2 -49.68 -36.75 3.32
CA PRO A 2 -48.42 -36.26 2.83
C PRO A 2 -47.73 -35.46 3.93
N PHE A 3 -46.53 -35.89 4.30
CA PHE A 3 -45.67 -35.10 5.15
C PHE A 3 -45.00 -34.03 4.30
N LEU A 4 -45.38 -32.78 4.48
CA LEU A 4 -44.68 -31.64 3.95
C LEU A 4 -43.38 -31.48 4.77
N THR A 5 -42.30 -32.01 4.28
CA THR A 5 -41.00 -31.63 4.77
C THR A 5 -40.68 -30.25 4.20
N ALA A 6 -40.82 -29.24 5.02
CA ALA A 6 -40.29 -27.92 4.70
C ALA A 6 -38.77 -28.01 4.71
N SER A 7 -38.17 -28.10 3.52
CA SER A 7 -36.73 -27.92 3.38
C SER A 7 -36.42 -26.45 3.67
N VAL A 8 -35.93 -26.18 4.87
CA VAL A 8 -35.37 -24.88 5.19
C VAL A 8 -34.02 -24.80 4.45
N VAL A 9 -34.05 -24.14 3.31
CA VAL A 9 -32.82 -23.76 2.61
C VAL A 9 -32.19 -22.65 3.42
N PHE A 10 -31.18 -22.99 4.24
CA PHE A 10 -30.29 -21.99 4.78
C PHE A 10 -29.46 -21.43 3.63
N LEU A 11 -29.87 -20.29 3.11
CA LEU A 11 -28.98 -19.46 2.33
C LEU A 11 -27.90 -18.95 3.28
N LEU A 12 -26.78 -19.66 3.30
CA LEU A 12 -25.55 -19.12 3.85
C LEU A 12 -25.14 -17.99 2.92
N SER A 13 -25.58 -16.78 3.20
CA SER A 13 -24.96 -15.58 2.62
C SER A 13 -23.58 -15.51 3.21
N ALA A 14 -22.61 -16.12 2.53
CA ALA A 14 -21.21 -15.86 2.81
C ALA A 14 -21.00 -14.39 2.45
N PHE A 15 -21.12 -13.51 3.44
CA PHE A 15 -20.57 -12.18 3.36
C PHE A 15 -19.07 -12.36 3.33
N PHE A 16 -18.49 -12.43 2.12
CA PHE A 16 -17.14 -12.02 1.92
C PHE A 16 -17.14 -10.49 1.99
N GLY A 17 -17.36 -9.96 3.17
CA GLY A 17 -16.93 -8.61 3.47
C GLY A 17 -15.45 -8.58 3.13
N GLY A 18 -15.02 -7.72 2.18
CA GLY A 18 -13.63 -7.58 1.83
C GLY A 18 -12.83 -7.57 3.11
N VAL A 19 -11.75 -8.36 3.18
CA VAL A 19 -10.83 -8.31 4.30
C VAL A 19 -10.36 -6.88 4.38
N SER A 20 -11.03 -6.07 5.21
CA SER A 20 -10.51 -4.77 5.53
C SER A 20 -9.21 -5.03 6.28
N HIS A 21 -8.08 -4.70 5.68
CA HIS A 21 -6.79 -4.64 6.36
C HIS A 21 -6.85 -3.46 7.34
N ALA A 22 -7.82 -3.52 8.29
CA ALA A 22 -8.02 -2.51 9.29
C ALA A 22 -6.77 -2.42 10.15
N GLY A 23 -6.02 -1.33 10.01
CA GLY A 23 -4.82 -1.05 10.75
C GLY A 23 -3.53 -1.13 9.95
N GLU A 24 -3.52 -1.74 8.77
CA GLU A 24 -2.36 -1.80 7.88
C GLU A 24 -2.40 -0.68 6.84
N ALA A 25 -1.22 -0.17 6.46
CA ALA A 25 -1.13 0.91 5.49
C ALA A 25 -1.10 0.36 4.06
N ASP A 26 -1.94 0.93 3.19
CA ASP A 26 -2.06 0.54 1.79
C ASP A 26 -1.43 1.56 0.87
N VAL A 27 -0.68 1.10 -0.13
CA VAL A 27 -0.25 1.92 -1.25
C VAL A 27 -1.33 1.86 -2.31
N VAL A 28 -1.99 2.99 -2.59
CA VAL A 28 -3.12 3.05 -3.51
C VAL A 28 -2.75 3.56 -4.89
N SER A 29 -1.70 4.36 -5.00
CA SER A 29 -1.16 4.81 -6.29
C SER A 29 0.29 5.26 -6.16
N ALA A 30 1.00 5.27 -7.28
CA ALA A 30 2.36 5.77 -7.36
C ALA A 30 2.63 6.32 -8.75
N ASP A 31 3.18 7.53 -8.80
CA ASP A 31 3.69 8.15 -10.02
C ASP A 31 5.21 8.21 -9.96
N VAL A 32 5.87 7.79 -11.02
CA VAL A 32 7.33 7.75 -11.11
C VAL A 32 7.75 8.54 -12.34
N SER A 33 8.74 9.42 -12.17
CA SER A 33 9.41 10.09 -13.27
C SER A 33 10.92 10.00 -13.08
N CYS A 34 11.66 9.81 -14.18
CA CYS A 34 13.11 9.66 -14.14
C CYS A 34 13.78 10.59 -15.12
N SER A 35 14.96 11.10 -14.75
CA SER A 35 15.83 11.86 -15.66
C SER A 35 16.57 10.93 -16.63
N ALA A 36 17.24 11.52 -17.62
CA ALA A 36 18.09 10.77 -18.54
C ALA A 36 19.24 10.02 -17.84
N GLU A 37 19.65 10.48 -16.66
CA GLU A 37 20.69 9.88 -15.83
C GLU A 37 20.15 8.83 -14.86
N SER A 38 18.89 8.42 -15.01
CA SER A 38 18.22 7.46 -14.12
C SER A 38 18.08 7.93 -12.67
N VAL A 39 17.92 9.22 -12.45
CA VAL A 39 17.55 9.79 -11.16
C VAL A 39 16.04 9.97 -11.15
N CYS A 40 15.38 9.24 -10.26
CA CYS A 40 13.92 9.11 -10.24
C CYS A 40 13.28 9.84 -9.07
N SER A 41 12.05 10.31 -9.30
CA SER A 41 11.16 10.87 -8.29
C SER A 41 9.90 10.02 -8.21
N PHE A 42 9.47 9.76 -6.97
CA PHE A 42 8.28 8.98 -6.67
C PHE A 42 7.25 9.87 -5.96
N ALA A 43 6.02 9.86 -6.42
CA ALA A 43 4.88 10.42 -5.70
C ALA A 43 3.95 9.26 -5.33
N VAL A 44 3.88 8.95 -4.04
CA VAL A 44 3.18 7.76 -3.55
C VAL A 44 2.00 8.18 -2.69
N THR A 45 0.84 7.62 -3.00
CA THR A 45 -0.40 7.83 -2.25
C THR A 45 -0.63 6.64 -1.34
N VAL A 46 -0.79 6.94 -0.05
CA VAL A 46 -1.00 5.96 1.02
C VAL A 46 -2.37 6.18 1.64
N ARG A 47 -3.06 5.08 1.92
CA ARG A 47 -4.30 5.07 2.70
C ARG A 47 -4.07 4.31 3.99
N HIS A 48 -4.40 4.95 5.10
CA HIS A 48 -4.34 4.35 6.42
C HIS A 48 -5.27 5.13 7.36
N ALA A 49 -5.96 4.45 8.25
CA ALA A 49 -6.75 5.11 9.28
C ALA A 49 -5.84 5.53 10.45
N ASP A 50 -5.10 6.62 10.24
CA ASP A 50 -4.21 7.16 11.28
C ASP A 50 -5.01 7.58 12.51
N GLU A 51 -4.55 7.15 13.69
CA GLU A 51 -5.21 7.42 14.97
C GLU A 51 -4.43 8.42 15.84
N GLY A 52 -3.39 9.02 15.30
CA GLY A 52 -2.45 9.88 16.01
C GLY A 52 -1.06 9.28 16.06
N TRP A 53 -0.21 9.80 16.93
CA TRP A 53 1.20 9.38 17.04
C TRP A 53 1.38 7.93 17.49
N GLU A 54 0.40 7.35 18.11
CA GLU A 54 0.43 5.97 18.61
C GLU A 54 0.17 4.94 17.52
N HIS A 55 -0.48 5.36 16.44
CA HIS A 55 -0.85 4.47 15.35
C HIS A 55 -1.02 5.27 14.04
N TYR A 56 -0.01 5.25 13.20
CA TYR A 56 -0.02 5.97 11.93
C TYR A 56 0.88 5.29 10.90
N ALA A 57 0.66 5.60 9.63
CA ALA A 57 1.57 5.24 8.56
C ALA A 57 2.84 6.10 8.69
N ASP A 58 3.98 5.47 9.00
CA ASP A 58 5.21 6.18 9.37
C ASP A 58 6.30 6.16 8.30
N LYS A 59 6.14 5.35 7.26
CA LYS A 59 7.03 5.35 6.09
C LYS A 59 6.44 4.57 4.93
N TRP A 60 7.00 4.80 3.74
CA TRP A 60 6.88 3.89 2.63
C TRP A 60 8.25 3.62 2.02
N GLU A 61 8.37 2.50 1.33
CA GLU A 61 9.62 2.00 0.81
C GLU A 61 9.51 1.60 -0.65
N VAL A 62 10.60 1.79 -1.36
CA VAL A 62 10.78 1.30 -2.74
C VAL A 62 11.75 0.13 -2.70
N LEU A 63 11.34 -0.99 -3.26
CA LEU A 63 12.07 -2.25 -3.24
C LEU A 63 12.28 -2.77 -4.66
N THR A 64 13.30 -3.58 -4.86
CA THR A 64 13.33 -4.47 -6.04
C THR A 64 12.18 -5.47 -5.95
N LEU A 65 11.86 -6.15 -7.05
CA LEU A 65 10.85 -7.21 -7.03
C LEU A 65 11.24 -8.36 -6.08
N GLU A 66 12.53 -8.56 -5.86
CA GLU A 66 13.07 -9.57 -4.95
C GLU A 66 13.07 -9.13 -3.49
N GLY A 67 12.74 -7.86 -3.22
CA GLY A 67 12.61 -7.33 -1.87
C GLY A 67 13.83 -6.58 -1.34
N GLU A 68 14.81 -6.27 -2.17
CA GLU A 68 15.94 -5.44 -1.79
C GLU A 68 15.50 -3.98 -1.64
N LEU A 69 15.84 -3.34 -0.53
CA LEU A 69 15.48 -1.95 -0.25
C LEU A 69 16.29 -0.99 -1.11
N LEU A 70 15.60 -0.15 -1.86
CA LEU A 70 16.20 0.87 -2.73
C LEU A 70 16.07 2.28 -2.15
N ALA A 71 14.95 2.60 -1.52
CA ALA A 71 14.70 3.93 -0.97
C ALA A 71 13.62 3.89 0.11
N ILE A 72 13.69 4.85 1.04
CA ILE A 72 12.72 5.03 2.13
C ILE A 72 12.25 6.48 2.14
N ARG A 73 10.94 6.66 2.25
CA ARG A 73 10.33 7.96 2.57
C ARG A 73 9.74 7.89 3.98
N VAL A 74 10.36 8.57 4.90
CA VAL A 74 9.83 8.70 6.26
C VAL A 74 8.67 9.67 6.26
N LEU A 75 7.55 9.28 6.89
CA LEU A 75 6.36 10.09 7.09
C LEU A 75 6.39 10.63 8.52
N ARG A 76 6.49 11.95 8.66
CA ARG A 76 6.93 12.58 9.91
C ARG A 76 5.81 12.87 10.90
N HIS A 77 4.56 12.69 10.50
CA HIS A 77 3.41 12.95 11.37
C HIS A 77 2.16 12.20 10.90
N PRO A 78 1.19 11.98 11.81
CA PRO A 78 -0.08 11.37 11.46
C PRO A 78 -0.93 12.24 10.53
N HIS A 79 -1.75 11.58 9.70
CA HIS A 79 -2.75 12.19 8.82
C HIS A 79 -4.14 11.70 9.21
N VAL A 80 -4.66 12.18 10.34
CA VAL A 80 -5.92 11.66 10.90
C VAL A 80 -7.13 12.03 10.03
N ASP A 81 -7.17 13.28 9.54
CA ASP A 81 -8.31 13.84 8.80
C ASP A 81 -8.03 14.02 7.30
N ASP A 82 -6.92 13.54 6.81
CA ASP A 82 -6.40 13.82 5.47
C ASP A 82 -6.00 12.52 4.76
N GLN A 83 -6.99 11.67 4.50
CA GLN A 83 -6.79 10.37 3.87
C GLN A 83 -7.55 10.26 2.54
N PRO A 84 -6.98 9.62 1.51
CA PRO A 84 -5.57 9.22 1.40
C PRO A 84 -4.65 10.43 1.21
N PHE A 85 -3.38 10.27 1.50
CA PHE A 85 -2.41 11.35 1.35
C PHE A 85 -1.26 10.94 0.45
N THR A 86 -0.64 11.94 -0.23
CA THR A 86 0.45 11.73 -1.17
C THR A 86 1.71 12.43 -0.67
N ARG A 87 2.83 11.71 -0.71
CA ARG A 87 4.15 12.28 -0.42
C ARG A 87 5.15 11.85 -1.48
N SER A 88 6.14 12.68 -1.68
CA SER A 88 7.14 12.48 -2.73
C SER A 88 8.52 12.23 -2.16
N LEU A 89 9.31 11.50 -2.93
CA LEU A 89 10.74 11.28 -2.70
C LEU A 89 11.46 11.50 -4.02
N SER A 90 12.41 12.43 -4.03
CA SER A 90 13.22 12.76 -5.20
C SER A 90 14.65 12.30 -5.03
N GLY A 91 15.42 12.31 -6.13
CA GLY A 91 16.84 12.01 -6.08
C GLY A 91 17.18 10.54 -5.88
N VAL A 92 16.31 9.63 -6.27
CA VAL A 92 16.55 8.19 -6.18
C VAL A 92 17.25 7.72 -7.45
N THR A 93 18.54 7.40 -7.33
CA THR A 93 19.29 6.83 -8.47
C THR A 93 19.00 5.35 -8.58
N LEU A 94 18.44 4.93 -9.70
CA LEU A 94 18.14 3.54 -10.01
C LEU A 94 19.01 3.03 -11.13
N SER A 95 19.57 1.82 -10.95
CA SER A 95 20.29 1.14 -12.02
C SER A 95 19.38 0.96 -13.24
N SER A 96 19.95 1.15 -14.44
CA SER A 96 19.23 0.91 -15.70
C SER A 96 18.77 -0.55 -15.87
N SER A 97 19.30 -1.46 -15.08
CA SER A 97 18.90 -2.86 -15.05
C SER A 97 17.62 -3.13 -14.27
N ILE A 98 17.06 -2.13 -13.59
CA ILE A 98 15.83 -2.27 -12.81
C ILE A 98 14.65 -1.78 -13.65
N PRO A 99 13.82 -2.70 -14.22
CA PRO A 99 12.68 -2.30 -15.04
C PRO A 99 11.44 -1.99 -14.21
N ARG A 100 11.34 -2.57 -13.03
CA ARG A 100 10.18 -2.52 -12.13
C ARG A 100 10.60 -2.47 -10.68
N VAL A 101 9.79 -1.82 -9.87
CA VAL A 101 9.96 -1.77 -8.42
C VAL A 101 8.65 -2.13 -7.72
N ARG A 102 8.77 -2.51 -6.46
CA ARG A 102 7.65 -2.74 -5.57
C ARG A 102 7.64 -1.64 -4.52
N ILE A 103 6.47 -1.07 -4.25
CA ILE A 103 6.30 -0.03 -3.24
C ILE A 103 5.38 -0.55 -2.15
N ARG A 104 5.81 -0.41 -0.91
CA ARG A 104 5.04 -0.82 0.26
C ARG A 104 5.04 0.26 1.32
N ALA A 105 3.98 0.32 2.12
CA ALA A 105 3.87 1.21 3.25
C ALA A 105 4.00 0.44 4.56
N HIS A 106 4.36 1.15 5.60
CA HIS A 106 4.56 0.62 6.94
C HIS A 106 3.69 1.41 7.93
N ASP A 107 3.08 0.68 8.83
CA ASP A 107 2.27 1.19 9.93
C ASP A 107 3.04 1.00 11.24
N SER A 108 2.97 1.97 12.13
CA SER A 108 3.76 1.98 13.38
C SER A 108 3.37 0.87 14.36
N VAL A 109 2.20 0.28 14.22
CA VAL A 109 1.69 -0.78 15.10
C VAL A 109 1.75 -2.15 14.42
N HIS A 110 1.26 -2.25 13.18
CA HIS A 110 1.10 -3.51 12.46
C HIS A 110 2.26 -3.84 11.52
N GLY A 111 3.13 -2.89 11.25
CA GLY A 111 4.23 -3.08 10.32
C GLY A 111 3.78 -3.08 8.87
N TYR A 112 4.20 -4.07 8.12
CA TYR A 112 3.81 -4.31 6.73
C TYR A 112 2.60 -5.25 6.67
N GLY A 113 2.00 -5.38 5.51
CA GLY A 113 0.89 -6.32 5.29
C GLY A 113 -0.28 -5.71 4.51
N GLY A 114 -0.27 -4.39 4.28
CA GLY A 114 -1.24 -3.72 3.44
C GLY A 114 -1.00 -3.97 1.95
N GLU A 115 -1.82 -3.36 1.12
CA GLU A 115 -1.69 -3.43 -0.35
C GLU A 115 -0.38 -2.79 -0.80
N GLU A 116 0.33 -3.48 -1.68
CA GLU A 116 1.55 -3.01 -2.32
C GLU A 116 1.29 -2.76 -3.81
N LEU A 117 2.11 -1.90 -4.43
CA LEU A 117 2.08 -1.68 -5.87
C LEU A 117 3.40 -2.09 -6.50
N SER A 118 3.29 -2.72 -7.67
CA SER A 118 4.40 -2.92 -8.59
C SER A 118 4.28 -1.90 -9.72
N VAL A 119 5.32 -1.11 -9.95
CA VAL A 119 5.31 -0.06 -10.97
C VAL A 119 6.51 -0.17 -11.90
N GLU A 120 6.29 0.12 -13.18
CA GLU A 120 7.37 0.23 -14.16
C GLU A 120 8.16 1.50 -13.94
N ILE A 121 9.48 1.40 -14.13
CA ILE A 121 10.36 2.56 -14.14
C ILE A 121 10.37 3.13 -15.55
N PRO A 122 9.91 4.37 -15.77
CA PRO A 122 9.91 5.00 -17.09
C PRO A 122 11.33 5.33 -17.51
N ARG A 123 11.68 4.98 -18.75
CA ARG A 123 13.03 5.19 -19.31
C ARG A 123 12.97 5.77 -20.72
#